data_fccc5ac6b0a6a2568f7e0ba412633deb
#
_entry.id   fccc5ac6b0a6a2568f7e0ba412633deb
#
_cell.length_a   1.000
_cell.length_b   1.000
_cell.length_c   1.000
_cell.angle_alpha   90.00
_cell.angle_beta   90.00
_cell.angle_gamma   90.00
#
_symmetry.space_group_name_H-M   'P 1'
#
loop_
_entity.id
_entity.type
_entity.pdbx_description
1 polymer ?
#
loop_
_entity_poly.entity_id
_entity_poly.type
_entity_poly.pdbx_seq_one_letter_code
_entity_poly.pdbx_strand_id
1 'polypeptide(L)'
;MDKEGHIDFSDLGEEAERLADANPDSDQVITVQTSKGNHYGFAYKVLHGDEASEDAFLNMLREKDDCALDLLVCLWTETREVDQPCMRMKKKLMALNPANGDMLLLLMGEPGLICRDLKRLF
;
A
#
# COMPACT_ATOMS: atom_id res chain seq x y z
N MET A 1 -4.45 -6.53 -24.74
CA MET A 1 -3.24 -6.68 -23.93
C MET A 1 -3.61 -7.15 -22.54
N ASP A 2 -2.95 -8.17 -22.09
CA ASP A 2 -3.17 -8.69 -20.76
C ASP A 2 -2.44 -7.81 -19.74
N LYS A 3 -3.19 -7.11 -18.90
CA LYS A 3 -2.61 -6.27 -17.86
C LYS A 3 -1.78 -7.07 -16.87
N GLU A 4 -2.19 -8.29 -16.60
CA GLU A 4 -1.51 -9.12 -15.59
C GLU A 4 -0.08 -9.46 -15.98
N GLY A 5 0.20 -9.60 -17.28
CA GLY A 5 1.54 -9.86 -17.77
C GLY A 5 2.46 -8.66 -17.68
N HIS A 6 1.93 -7.48 -17.34
CA HIS A 6 2.68 -6.23 -17.37
C HIS A 6 2.62 -5.45 -16.05
N ILE A 7 2.17 -6.09 -14.96
CA ILE A 7 2.13 -5.43 -13.66
C ILE A 7 3.56 -5.25 -13.15
N ASP A 8 3.90 -4.01 -12.85
CA ASP A 8 5.24 -3.65 -12.41
C ASP A 8 5.16 -2.86 -11.11
N PHE A 9 5.70 -3.43 -10.05
CA PHE A 9 5.75 -2.82 -8.72
C PHE A 9 7.09 -2.11 -8.45
N SER A 10 7.99 -2.06 -9.42
CA SER A 10 9.36 -1.55 -9.21
C SER A 10 9.38 -0.13 -8.68
N ASP A 11 8.61 0.76 -9.30
CA ASP A 11 8.58 2.17 -8.90
C ASP A 11 8.02 2.33 -7.49
N LEU A 12 6.94 1.61 -7.18
CA LEU A 12 6.36 1.65 -5.83
C LEU A 12 7.31 1.08 -4.80
N GLY A 13 8.05 0.02 -5.14
CA GLY A 13 9.05 -0.55 -4.24
C GLY A 13 10.18 0.41 -3.94
N GLU A 14 10.70 1.10 -4.96
CA GLU A 14 11.74 2.11 -4.76
C GLU A 14 11.25 3.28 -3.92
N GLU A 15 10.03 3.73 -4.16
CA GLU A 15 9.41 4.80 -3.38
C GLU A 15 9.19 4.39 -1.93
N ALA A 16 8.79 3.12 -1.70
CA ALA A 16 8.62 2.59 -0.35
C ALA A 16 9.95 2.56 0.40
N GLU A 17 11.04 2.16 -0.26
CA GLU A 17 12.35 2.17 0.36
C GLU A 17 12.81 3.57 0.73
N ARG A 18 12.55 4.55 -0.13
CA ARG A 18 12.87 5.95 0.18
C ARG A 18 12.06 6.47 1.37
N LEU A 19 10.77 6.08 1.44
CA LEU A 19 9.94 6.43 2.60
C LEU A 19 10.45 5.81 3.88
N ALA A 20 10.89 4.55 3.83
CA ALA A 20 11.46 3.87 5.00
C ALA A 20 12.74 4.56 5.48
N ASP A 21 13.60 4.98 4.54
CA ASP A 21 14.81 5.73 4.88
C ASP A 21 14.49 7.06 5.55
N ALA A 22 13.43 7.73 5.09
CA ALA A 22 13.02 9.03 5.61
C ALA A 22 12.24 8.94 6.93
N ASN A 23 11.72 7.76 7.27
CA ASN A 23 10.85 7.56 8.42
C ASN A 23 11.30 6.37 9.28
N PRO A 24 12.53 6.41 9.84
CA PRO A 24 13.08 5.24 10.54
C PRO A 24 12.32 4.85 11.80
N ASP A 25 11.49 5.74 12.34
CA ASP A 25 10.71 5.47 13.54
C ASP A 25 9.35 4.84 13.24
N SER A 26 8.99 4.71 11.97
CA SER A 26 7.74 4.04 11.59
C SER A 26 7.90 2.52 11.62
N ASP A 27 6.78 1.81 11.67
CA ASP A 27 6.78 0.34 11.61
C ASP A 27 6.67 -0.16 10.17
N GLN A 28 5.77 0.44 9.40
CA GLN A 28 5.56 0.09 7.99
C GLN A 28 5.47 1.34 7.13
N VAL A 29 5.81 1.17 5.85
CA VAL A 29 5.57 2.20 4.83
C VAL A 29 4.71 1.58 3.73
N ILE A 30 3.83 2.38 3.17
CA ILE A 30 2.92 1.96 2.10
C ILE A 30 3.07 2.92 0.94
N THR A 31 3.16 2.36 -0.27
CA THR A 31 3.06 3.13 -1.51
C THR A 31 1.94 2.55 -2.36
N VAL A 32 1.19 3.41 -3.02
CA VAL A 32 0.06 3.02 -3.85
C VAL A 32 0.14 3.69 -5.21
N GLN A 33 -0.41 3.00 -6.21
CA GLN A 33 -0.67 3.59 -7.52
C GLN A 33 -2.17 3.61 -7.71
N THR A 34 -2.71 4.78 -8.04
CA THR A 34 -4.15 4.97 -8.23
C THR A 34 -4.55 4.61 -9.66
N SER A 35 -5.85 4.47 -9.87
CA SER A 35 -6.39 4.21 -11.21
C SER A 35 -6.11 5.35 -12.19
N LYS A 36 -5.82 6.54 -11.68
CA LYS A 36 -5.41 7.69 -12.49
C LYS A 36 -3.92 7.71 -12.80
N GLY A 37 -3.16 6.74 -12.26
CA GLY A 37 -1.73 6.62 -12.49
C GLY A 37 -0.87 7.41 -11.51
N ASN A 38 -1.44 8.01 -10.49
CA ASN A 38 -0.69 8.77 -9.50
C ASN A 38 -0.12 7.87 -8.41
N HIS A 39 1.03 8.25 -7.86
CA HIS A 39 1.68 7.53 -6.78
C HIS A 39 1.64 8.35 -5.50
N TYR A 40 1.29 7.70 -4.40
CA TYR A 40 1.27 8.31 -3.06
C TYR A 40 1.83 7.32 -2.07
N GLY A 41 2.35 7.82 -0.96
CA GLY A 41 2.85 6.94 0.07
C GLY A 41 2.87 7.62 1.43
N PHE A 42 2.95 6.80 2.48
CA PHE A 42 3.10 7.30 3.84
C PHE A 42 3.67 6.21 4.74
N ALA A 43 4.16 6.64 5.90
CA ALA A 43 4.71 5.76 6.93
C ALA A 43 3.79 5.78 8.15
N TYR A 44 3.69 4.66 8.86
CA TYR A 44 2.80 4.60 10.03
C TYR A 44 3.28 3.56 11.04
N LYS A 45 2.70 3.63 12.24
CA LYS A 45 3.00 2.70 13.32
C LYS A 45 1.86 1.69 13.45
N VAL A 46 2.22 0.41 13.44
CA VAL A 46 1.25 -0.68 13.48
C VAL A 46 0.70 -0.89 14.90
N LEU A 47 1.61 -1.02 15.88
CA LEU A 47 1.23 -1.42 17.23
C LEU A 47 0.57 -0.32 18.05
N HIS A 48 1.02 0.91 17.88
CA HIS A 48 0.54 2.04 18.69
C HIS A 48 -0.43 2.94 17.96
N GLY A 49 -0.82 2.57 16.75
CA GLY A 49 -1.84 3.24 15.97
C GLY A 49 -1.64 4.74 15.82
N ASP A 50 -1.08 5.18 14.73
CA ASP A 50 -1.04 6.60 14.41
C ASP A 50 -2.23 6.91 13.50
N GLU A 51 -3.43 6.80 14.07
CA GLU A 51 -4.66 6.93 13.29
C GLU A 51 -4.79 8.32 12.65
N ALA A 52 -4.25 9.34 13.31
CA ALA A 52 -4.30 10.69 12.75
C ALA A 52 -3.53 10.77 11.42
N SER A 53 -2.34 10.16 11.34
CA SER A 53 -1.57 10.12 10.10
C SER A 53 -2.25 9.26 9.03
N GLU A 54 -2.82 8.13 9.44
CA GLU A 54 -3.56 7.25 8.55
C GLU A 54 -4.76 7.99 7.95
N ASP A 55 -5.54 8.65 8.80
CA ASP A 55 -6.72 9.38 8.35
C ASP A 55 -6.35 10.58 7.48
N ALA A 56 -5.25 11.26 7.79
CA ALA A 56 -4.76 12.36 6.98
C ALA A 56 -4.40 11.90 5.57
N PHE A 57 -3.76 10.74 5.45
CA PHE A 57 -3.43 10.15 4.15
C PHE A 57 -4.71 9.84 3.34
N LEU A 58 -5.69 9.20 3.98
CA LEU A 58 -6.94 8.86 3.31
C LEU A 58 -7.74 10.10 2.91
N ASN A 59 -7.75 11.11 3.78
CA ASN A 59 -8.43 12.37 3.48
C ASN A 59 -7.76 13.09 2.31
N MET A 60 -6.44 13.03 2.22
CA MET A 60 -5.71 13.62 1.09
C MET A 60 -6.16 12.97 -0.23
N LEU A 61 -6.32 11.64 -0.24
CA LEU A 61 -6.82 10.93 -1.43
C LEU A 61 -8.24 11.37 -1.78
N ARG A 62 -9.11 11.57 -0.77
CA ARG A 62 -10.48 12.05 -1.00
C ARG A 62 -10.47 13.46 -1.57
N GLU A 63 -9.64 14.34 -1.05
CA GLU A 63 -9.53 15.71 -1.53
C GLU A 63 -9.06 15.78 -2.98
N LYS A 64 -8.20 14.85 -3.37
CA LYS A 64 -7.69 14.77 -4.74
C LYS A 64 -8.61 14.00 -5.67
N ASP A 65 -9.72 13.47 -5.16
CA ASP A 65 -10.63 12.60 -5.91
C ASP A 65 -9.87 11.44 -6.56
N ASP A 66 -9.04 10.79 -5.79
CA ASP A 66 -8.11 9.75 -6.27
C ASP A 66 -8.13 8.54 -5.33
N CYS A 67 -9.33 8.05 -5.02
CA CYS A 67 -9.56 7.00 -4.03
C CYS A 67 -9.51 5.58 -4.58
N ALA A 68 -9.58 5.41 -5.90
CA ALA A 68 -9.50 4.09 -6.52
C ALA A 68 -8.04 3.71 -6.69
N LEU A 69 -7.61 2.64 -6.03
CA LEU A 69 -6.22 2.20 -5.98
C LEU A 69 -6.05 0.91 -6.76
N ASP A 70 -5.04 0.85 -7.63
CA ASP A 70 -4.76 -0.32 -8.44
C ASP A 70 -3.70 -1.22 -7.84
N LEU A 71 -2.62 -0.64 -7.30
CA LEU A 71 -1.46 -1.39 -6.80
C LEU A 71 -1.02 -0.86 -5.45
N LEU A 72 -0.46 -1.73 -4.62
CA LEU A 72 0.09 -1.35 -3.33
C LEU A 72 1.34 -2.16 -3.01
N VAL A 73 2.37 -1.49 -2.50
CA VAL A 73 3.54 -2.13 -1.89
C VAL A 73 3.62 -1.68 -0.44
N CYS A 74 3.78 -2.64 0.46
CA CYS A 74 3.98 -2.38 1.88
C CYS A 74 5.28 -3.04 2.32
N LEU A 75 6.14 -2.28 2.99
CA LEU A 75 7.40 -2.79 3.55
C LEU A 75 7.43 -2.56 5.05
N TRP A 76 8.04 -3.51 5.77
CA TRP A 76 8.46 -3.25 7.13
C TRP A 76 9.65 -2.30 7.09
N THR A 77 9.56 -1.21 7.83
CA THR A 77 10.57 -0.15 7.78
C THR A 77 11.97 -0.64 8.14
N GLU A 78 12.08 -1.48 9.17
CA GLU A 78 13.36 -1.94 9.66
C GLU A 78 14.02 -2.96 8.74
N THR A 79 13.28 -4.00 8.33
CA THR A 79 13.84 -5.11 7.57
C THR A 79 13.74 -4.94 6.06
N ARG A 80 12.86 -4.06 5.61
CA ARG A 80 12.53 -3.86 4.19
C ARG A 80 11.81 -5.07 3.60
N GLU A 81 11.33 -5.98 4.43
CA GLU A 81 10.56 -7.12 3.95
C GLU A 81 9.20 -6.68 3.45
N VAL A 82 8.81 -7.22 2.30
CA VAL A 82 7.48 -7.00 1.73
C VAL A 82 6.44 -7.76 2.56
N ASP A 83 5.34 -7.11 2.89
CA ASP A 83 4.25 -7.73 3.64
C ASP A 83 2.94 -7.01 3.31
N GLN A 84 1.83 -7.51 3.85
CA GLN A 84 0.55 -6.84 3.75
C GLN A 84 0.43 -5.77 4.83
N PRO A 85 -0.35 -4.70 4.59
CA PRO A 85 -0.63 -3.73 5.64
C PRO A 85 -1.34 -4.40 6.82
N CYS A 86 -1.28 -3.78 8.00
CA CYS A 86 -2.01 -4.30 9.16
C CYS A 86 -3.52 -4.31 8.88
N MET A 87 -4.25 -5.12 9.65
CA MET A 87 -5.69 -5.31 9.44
C MET A 87 -6.45 -3.98 9.50
N ARG A 88 -6.08 -3.09 10.43
CA ARG A 88 -6.70 -1.77 10.52
C ARG A 88 -6.57 -0.99 9.23
N MET A 89 -5.37 -0.97 8.63
CA MET A 89 -5.14 -0.26 7.36
C MET A 89 -5.87 -0.93 6.20
N LYS A 90 -5.90 -2.26 6.15
CA LYS A 90 -6.64 -2.96 5.10
C LYS A 90 -8.12 -2.60 5.13
N LYS A 91 -8.71 -2.54 6.31
CA LYS A 91 -10.12 -2.15 6.47
C LYS A 91 -10.36 -0.71 6.02
N LYS A 92 -9.45 0.20 6.37
CA LYS A 92 -9.55 1.60 5.95
C LYS A 92 -9.47 1.76 4.43
N LEU A 93 -8.58 1.02 3.79
CA LEU A 93 -8.43 1.05 2.33
C LEU A 93 -9.68 0.51 1.64
N MET A 94 -10.28 -0.55 2.17
CA MET A 94 -11.56 -1.07 1.64
C MET A 94 -12.69 -0.05 1.80
N ALA A 95 -12.74 0.62 2.94
CA ALA A 95 -13.79 1.62 3.22
C ALA A 95 -13.62 2.87 2.37
N LEU A 96 -12.41 3.17 1.94
CA LEU A 96 -12.13 4.35 1.11
C LEU A 96 -12.85 4.29 -0.23
N ASN A 97 -12.88 3.11 -0.85
CA ASN A 97 -13.56 2.87 -2.12
C ASN A 97 -13.79 1.37 -2.28
N PRO A 98 -15.04 0.92 -2.53
CA PRO A 98 -15.33 -0.51 -2.69
C PRO A 98 -14.49 -1.19 -3.77
N ALA A 99 -14.11 -0.47 -4.82
CA ALA A 99 -13.27 -1.01 -5.89
C ALA A 99 -11.88 -1.43 -5.39
N ASN A 100 -11.45 -0.93 -4.22
CA ASN A 100 -10.13 -1.27 -3.68
C ASN A 100 -10.00 -2.74 -3.26
N GLY A 101 -11.10 -3.47 -3.19
CA GLY A 101 -11.04 -4.92 -2.99
C GLY A 101 -10.27 -5.64 -4.09
N ASP A 102 -10.25 -5.07 -5.29
CA ASP A 102 -9.52 -5.62 -6.44
C ASP A 102 -8.10 -5.07 -6.58
N MET A 103 -7.68 -4.18 -5.67
CA MET A 103 -6.31 -3.67 -5.66
C MET A 103 -5.32 -4.81 -5.44
N LEU A 104 -4.24 -4.84 -6.23
CA LEU A 104 -3.23 -5.87 -6.12
C LEU A 104 -2.12 -5.45 -5.17
N LEU A 105 -1.76 -6.35 -4.27
CA LEU A 105 -0.66 -6.15 -3.31
C LEU A 105 0.48 -7.09 -3.66
N LEU A 106 1.71 -6.56 -3.57
CA LEU A 106 2.91 -7.37 -3.71
C LEU A 106 3.17 -8.08 -2.37
N LEU A 107 3.41 -9.37 -2.42
CA LEU A 107 3.62 -10.20 -1.22
C LEU A 107 4.75 -11.19 -1.46
N MET A 108 5.33 -11.71 -0.37
CA MET A 108 6.24 -12.84 -0.44
C MET A 108 5.42 -14.13 -0.46
N GLY A 109 5.80 -15.05 -1.34
CA GLY A 109 5.15 -16.34 -1.46
C GLY A 109 6.09 -17.35 -2.09
N GLU A 110 5.55 -18.48 -2.54
CA GLU A 110 6.31 -19.48 -3.27
C GLU A 110 5.99 -19.37 -4.76
N PRO A 111 6.98 -19.24 -5.65
CA PRO A 111 8.43 -19.36 -5.42
C PRO A 111 9.14 -18.03 -5.13
N GLY A 112 8.43 -16.94 -4.87
CA GLY A 112 9.03 -15.65 -4.59
C GLY A 112 7.96 -14.59 -4.45
N LEU A 113 8.17 -13.43 -5.06
CA LEU A 113 7.17 -12.36 -5.00
C LEU A 113 5.93 -12.73 -5.80
N ILE A 114 4.78 -12.54 -5.18
CA ILE A 114 3.47 -12.81 -5.78
C ILE A 114 2.57 -11.60 -5.57
N CYS A 115 1.44 -11.57 -6.23
CA CYS A 115 0.43 -10.55 -5.96
C CYS A 115 -0.91 -11.20 -5.62
N ARG A 116 -1.70 -10.49 -4.80
CA ARG A 116 -3.03 -10.92 -4.38
C ARG A 116 -3.95 -9.72 -4.30
N ASP A 117 -5.25 -9.94 -4.52
CA ASP A 117 -6.26 -8.92 -4.35
C ASP A 117 -6.43 -8.60 -2.87
N LEU A 118 -6.67 -7.33 -2.55
CA LEU A 118 -6.87 -6.90 -1.16
C LEU A 118 -7.99 -7.71 -0.48
N LYS A 119 -9.10 -7.94 -1.17
CA LYS A 119 -10.24 -8.66 -0.61
C LYS A 119 -9.91 -10.08 -0.16
N ARG A 120 -8.85 -10.69 -0.68
CA ARG A 120 -8.42 -12.04 -0.33
C ARG A 120 -7.54 -12.09 0.92
N LEU A 121 -7.21 -10.93 1.49
CA LEU A 121 -6.32 -10.81 2.63
C LEU A 121 -7.05 -10.57 3.95
N PHE A 122 -8.36 -10.76 3.96
CA PHE A 122 -9.19 -10.65 5.15
C PHE A 122 -9.54 -12.00 5.76
#